data_a265774d5981380d2696ddccc45201bb
#
_entry.id   a265774d5981380d2696ddccc45201bb
#
_cell.length_a   1.000
_cell.length_b   1.000
_cell.length_c   1.000
_cell.angle_alpha   90.00
_cell.angle_beta   90.00
_cell.angle_gamma   90.00
#
_symmetry.space_group_name_H-M   'P 1'
#
loop_
_entity.id
_entity.type
_entity.pdbx_description
1 polymer ?
#
loop_
_entity_poly.entity_id
_entity_poly.type
_entity_poly.pdbx_seq_one_letter_code
_entity_poly.pdbx_strand_id
1 'polypeptide(L)'
;EITTRLVGSEMCIRDSSGGEKVRVLLSRMMIMGSNVLMFDEPTDHLDMESITALNNGMIKFPGVILFACRDHQVVQTTANRIIEFLPNGSMIDKITTYDEYLDSDEMARKRQVYSMSEDDEKDN
;
A
#
# COMPACT_ATOMS: atom_id res chain seq x y z
N GLU A 1 -25.31 23.41 -10.76
CA GLU A 1 -25.41 23.37 -9.27
C GLU A 1 -24.43 22.38 -8.63
N ILE A 2 -24.22 21.20 -9.22
CA ILE A 2 -23.27 20.17 -8.71
C ILE A 2 -21.81 20.63 -8.83
N THR A 3 -21.47 21.40 -9.86
CA THR A 3 -20.11 21.91 -10.11
C THR A 3 -19.70 22.97 -9.07
N THR A 4 -20.62 23.78 -8.60
CA THR A 4 -20.35 24.82 -7.59
C THR A 4 -20.09 24.21 -6.20
N ARG A 5 -20.71 23.08 -5.87
CA ARG A 5 -20.45 22.34 -4.63
C ARG A 5 -19.07 21.65 -4.62
N LEU A 6 -18.59 21.21 -5.77
CA LEU A 6 -17.25 20.63 -5.92
C LEU A 6 -16.13 21.67 -5.72
N VAL A 7 -16.33 22.89 -6.20
CA VAL A 7 -15.37 24.00 -5.99
C VAL A 7 -15.31 24.40 -4.51
N GLY A 8 -16.44 24.41 -3.80
CA GLY A 8 -16.50 24.66 -2.36
C GLY A 8 -15.80 23.57 -1.52
N SER A 9 -15.86 22.30 -1.96
CA SER A 9 -15.18 21.20 -1.28
C SER A 9 -13.67 21.23 -1.45
N GLU A 10 -13.15 21.70 -2.58
CA GLU A 10 -11.70 21.87 -2.79
C GLU A 10 -11.10 22.98 -1.92
N MET A 11 -11.82 24.05 -1.66
CA MET A 11 -11.39 25.10 -0.72
C MET A 11 -11.34 24.57 0.72
N CYS A 12 -12.31 23.78 1.15
CA CYS A 12 -12.32 23.17 2.48
C CYS A 12 -11.20 22.12 2.67
N ILE A 13 -10.79 21.41 1.60
CA ILE A 13 -9.69 20.43 1.63
C ILE A 13 -8.34 21.09 1.89
N ARG A 14 -8.12 22.32 1.44
CA ARG A 14 -6.84 23.05 1.65
C ARG A 14 -6.60 23.44 3.09
N ASP A 15 -7.65 23.70 3.84
CA ASP A 15 -7.58 24.14 5.23
C ASP A 15 -7.74 23.00 6.25
N SER A 16 -7.97 21.76 5.77
CA SER A 16 -8.15 20.59 6.62
C SER A 16 -6.83 20.00 7.11
N SER A 17 -6.87 19.29 8.25
CA SER A 17 -5.73 18.51 8.76
C SER A 17 -5.30 17.40 7.77
N GLY A 18 -4.06 16.88 7.91
CA GLY A 18 -3.58 15.79 7.06
C GLY A 18 -4.51 14.58 7.04
N GLY A 19 -5.03 14.18 8.22
CA GLY A 19 -5.96 13.06 8.36
C GLY A 19 -7.31 13.30 7.69
N GLU A 20 -7.82 14.51 7.77
CA GLU A 20 -9.06 14.89 7.08
C GLU A 20 -8.90 14.85 5.56
N LYS A 21 -7.76 15.31 5.04
CA LYS A 21 -7.44 15.24 3.61
C LYS A 21 -7.45 13.81 3.10
N VAL A 22 -6.81 12.90 3.82
CA VAL A 22 -6.77 11.47 3.47
C VAL A 22 -8.17 10.87 3.46
N ARG A 23 -8.98 11.14 4.48
CA ARG A 23 -10.37 10.65 4.56
C ARG A 23 -11.22 11.15 3.40
N VAL A 24 -11.10 12.43 3.05
CA VAL A 24 -11.83 13.03 1.92
C VAL A 24 -11.38 12.42 0.60
N LEU A 25 -10.07 12.22 0.41
CA LEU A 25 -9.53 11.61 -0.80
C LEU A 25 -10.04 10.17 -0.98
N LEU A 26 -9.97 9.34 0.08
CA LEU A 26 -10.47 7.97 0.07
C LEU A 26 -11.99 7.93 -0.19
N SER A 27 -12.76 8.79 0.46
CA SER A 27 -14.21 8.89 0.24
C SER A 27 -14.52 9.25 -1.21
N ARG A 28 -13.77 10.17 -1.80
CA ARG A 28 -13.89 10.53 -3.21
C ARG A 28 -13.61 9.35 -4.13
N MET A 29 -12.52 8.62 -3.90
CA MET A 29 -12.18 7.43 -4.69
C MET A 29 -13.27 6.35 -4.61
N MET A 30 -13.84 6.14 -3.42
CA MET A 30 -14.94 5.18 -3.25
C MET A 30 -16.22 5.62 -3.98
N ILE A 31 -16.55 6.92 -3.96
CA ILE A 31 -17.72 7.48 -4.65
C ILE A 31 -17.58 7.43 -6.17
N MET A 32 -16.35 7.53 -6.69
CA MET A 32 -16.08 7.43 -8.14
C MET A 32 -16.35 6.05 -8.72
N GLY A 33 -16.65 5.05 -7.88
CA GLY A 33 -17.01 3.70 -8.32
C GLY A 33 -15.85 2.92 -8.92
N SER A 34 -14.62 3.27 -8.59
CA SER A 34 -13.43 2.51 -9.01
C SER A 34 -13.45 1.12 -8.38
N ASN A 35 -13.18 0.09 -9.16
CA ASN A 35 -13.07 -1.30 -8.70
C ASN A 35 -11.62 -1.70 -8.38
N VAL A 36 -10.65 -0.89 -8.81
CA VAL A 36 -9.22 -1.09 -8.52
C VAL A 36 -8.62 0.22 -8.06
N LEU A 37 -7.89 0.20 -6.95
CA LEU A 37 -7.08 1.31 -6.48
C LEU A 37 -5.61 0.90 -6.50
N MET A 38 -4.75 1.84 -6.86
CA MET A 38 -3.30 1.66 -6.84
C MET A 38 -2.69 2.73 -5.94
N PHE A 39 -1.88 2.31 -4.97
CA PHE A 39 -1.16 3.19 -4.06
C PHE A 39 0.34 2.89 -4.08
N ASP A 40 1.12 3.94 -4.16
CA ASP A 40 2.58 3.89 -4.04
C ASP A 40 3.00 4.68 -2.80
N GLU A 41 3.57 4.00 -1.80
CA GLU A 41 3.97 4.52 -0.49
C GLU A 41 2.93 5.45 0.16
N PRO A 42 1.68 5.01 0.33
CA PRO A 42 0.58 5.89 0.74
C PRO A 42 0.68 6.40 2.17
N THR A 43 1.59 5.86 2.97
CA THR A 43 1.85 6.29 4.36
C THR A 43 2.92 7.35 4.48
N ASP A 44 3.67 7.64 3.41
CA ASP A 44 4.74 8.62 3.45
C ASP A 44 4.22 10.02 3.81
N HIS A 45 4.90 10.68 4.74
CA HIS A 45 4.58 12.02 5.24
C HIS A 45 3.21 12.14 5.97
N LEU A 46 2.58 11.03 6.32
CA LEU A 46 1.35 11.03 7.11
C LEU A 46 1.65 10.91 8.60
N ASP A 47 0.82 11.56 9.41
CA ASP A 47 0.79 11.35 10.85
C ASP A 47 0.03 10.05 11.22
N MET A 48 0.15 9.61 12.45
CA MET A 48 -0.45 8.36 12.93
C MET A 48 -1.97 8.32 12.75
N GLU A 49 -2.65 9.45 12.93
CA GLU A 49 -4.10 9.53 12.73
C GLU A 49 -4.47 9.34 11.27
N SER A 50 -3.72 9.94 10.37
CA SER A 50 -3.89 9.81 8.92
C SER A 50 -3.62 8.39 8.44
N ILE A 51 -2.56 7.74 8.95
CA ILE A 51 -2.24 6.33 8.66
C ILE A 51 -3.38 5.42 9.12
N THR A 52 -3.91 5.64 10.33
CA THR A 52 -5.04 4.87 10.83
C THR A 52 -6.29 5.05 9.96
N ALA A 53 -6.57 6.28 9.54
CA ALA A 53 -7.69 6.57 8.65
C ALA A 53 -7.53 5.90 7.27
N LEU A 54 -6.32 5.95 6.70
CA LEU A 54 -5.97 5.27 5.45
C LEU A 54 -6.18 3.75 5.59
N ASN A 55 -5.59 3.14 6.61
CA ASN A 55 -5.69 1.70 6.86
C ASN A 55 -7.15 1.23 6.96
N ASN A 56 -7.96 1.94 7.76
CA ASN A 56 -9.38 1.66 7.90
C ASN A 56 -10.15 1.82 6.58
N GLY A 57 -9.78 2.80 5.76
CA GLY A 57 -10.36 3.01 4.43
C GLY A 57 -10.01 1.86 3.48
N MET A 58 -8.76 1.42 3.47
CA MET A 58 -8.30 0.30 2.64
C MET A 58 -9.01 -1.01 3.02
N ILE A 59 -9.12 -1.32 4.32
CA ILE A 59 -9.80 -2.54 4.81
C ILE A 59 -11.29 -2.55 4.37
N LYS A 60 -11.94 -1.40 4.36
CA LYS A 60 -13.37 -1.28 4.01
C LYS A 60 -13.65 -1.16 2.51
N PHE A 61 -12.62 -0.97 1.70
CA PHE A 61 -12.81 -0.83 0.26
C PHE A 61 -13.30 -2.15 -0.36
N PRO A 62 -14.42 -2.14 -1.10
CA PRO A 62 -15.03 -3.38 -1.62
C PRO A 62 -14.36 -3.91 -2.88
N GLY A 63 -13.38 -3.20 -3.44
CA GLY A 63 -12.68 -3.57 -4.67
C GLY A 63 -11.30 -4.16 -4.42
N VAL A 64 -10.47 -4.16 -5.44
CA VAL A 64 -9.07 -4.60 -5.39
C VAL A 64 -8.18 -3.41 -5.07
N ILE A 65 -7.26 -3.59 -4.14
CA ILE A 65 -6.19 -2.62 -3.86
C ILE A 65 -4.85 -3.27 -4.19
N LEU A 66 -4.08 -2.61 -5.06
CA LEU A 66 -2.68 -2.90 -5.30
C LEU A 66 -1.85 -1.79 -4.65
N PHE A 67 -0.95 -2.13 -3.75
CA PHE A 67 -0.17 -1.12 -3.05
C PHE A 67 1.26 -1.57 -2.75
N ALA A 68 2.19 -0.61 -2.77
CA ALA A 68 3.53 -0.74 -2.24
C ALA A 68 3.62 0.13 -0.98
N CYS A 69 4.08 -0.43 0.14
CA CYS A 69 4.14 0.27 1.41
C CYS A 69 5.22 -0.34 2.32
N ARG A 70 5.96 0.52 3.02
CA ARG A 70 6.97 0.11 4.01
C ARG A 70 6.42 -0.03 5.42
N ASP A 71 5.22 0.46 5.67
CA ASP A 71 4.59 0.34 6.98
C ASP A 71 4.11 -1.09 7.21
N HIS A 72 4.84 -1.80 8.08
CA HIS A 72 4.54 -3.20 8.42
C HIS A 72 3.11 -3.39 8.91
N GLN A 73 2.61 -2.47 9.76
CA GLN A 73 1.27 -2.58 10.33
C GLN A 73 0.18 -2.47 9.26
N VAL A 74 0.34 -1.55 8.31
CA VAL A 74 -0.60 -1.37 7.21
C VAL A 74 -0.59 -2.58 6.28
N VAL A 75 0.59 -3.11 5.94
CA VAL A 75 0.70 -4.31 5.10
C VAL A 75 0.06 -5.51 5.80
N GLN A 76 0.39 -5.75 7.08
CA GLN A 76 -0.11 -6.89 7.85
C GLN A 76 -1.64 -6.88 8.00
N THR A 77 -2.24 -5.71 8.20
CA THR A 77 -3.69 -5.61 8.44
C THR A 77 -4.53 -5.53 7.17
N THR A 78 -3.92 -5.19 6.03
CA THR A 78 -4.65 -4.94 4.78
C THR A 78 -4.37 -6.00 3.71
N ALA A 79 -3.12 -6.46 3.59
CA ALA A 79 -2.73 -7.37 2.52
C ALA A 79 -3.17 -8.81 2.80
N ASN A 80 -3.75 -9.45 1.80
CA ASN A 80 -4.08 -10.86 1.77
C ASN A 80 -3.34 -11.64 0.67
N ARG A 81 -2.51 -10.94 -0.09
CA ARG A 81 -1.67 -11.48 -1.17
C ARG A 81 -0.39 -10.66 -1.25
N ILE A 82 0.74 -11.32 -1.24
CA ILE A 82 2.07 -10.70 -1.30
C ILE A 82 2.71 -11.01 -2.65
N ILE A 83 3.20 -9.97 -3.30
CA ILE A 83 3.98 -10.04 -4.53
C ILE A 83 5.36 -9.44 -4.24
N GLU A 84 6.40 -10.25 -4.32
CA GLU A 84 7.79 -9.82 -4.15
C GLU A 84 8.53 -9.92 -5.48
N PHE A 85 9.18 -8.84 -5.89
CA PHE A 85 10.08 -8.81 -7.04
C PHE A 85 11.50 -9.06 -6.56
N LEU A 86 12.15 -10.04 -7.15
CA LEU A 86 13.51 -10.43 -6.81
C LEU A 86 14.53 -9.76 -7.74
N PRO A 87 15.79 -9.55 -7.30
CA PRO A 87 16.83 -8.87 -8.10
C PRO A 87 17.08 -9.51 -9.47
N ASN A 88 16.93 -10.83 -9.58
CA ASN A 88 17.10 -11.55 -10.85
C ASN A 88 15.92 -11.37 -11.83
N GLY A 89 14.96 -10.52 -11.53
CA GLY A 89 13.77 -10.27 -12.34
C GLY A 89 12.66 -11.32 -12.18
N SER A 90 12.82 -12.31 -11.30
CA SER A 90 11.74 -13.25 -10.98
C SER A 90 10.76 -12.64 -9.97
N MET A 91 9.57 -13.23 -9.86
CA MET A 91 8.50 -12.77 -9.00
C MET A 91 7.99 -13.91 -8.13
N ILE A 92 7.80 -13.63 -6.86
CA ILE A 92 7.09 -14.50 -5.93
C ILE A 92 5.69 -13.93 -5.73
N ASP A 93 4.67 -14.77 -5.85
CA ASP A 93 3.26 -14.41 -5.69
C ASP A 93 2.60 -15.44 -4.76
N LYS A 94 2.16 -14.99 -3.59
CA LYS A 94 1.56 -15.84 -2.56
C LYS A 94 0.31 -15.21 -1.96
N ILE A 95 -0.73 -16.01 -1.80
CA ILE A 95 -1.92 -15.66 -1.00
C ILE A 95 -1.60 -16.03 0.44
N THR A 96 -1.27 -15.04 1.24
CA THR A 96 -0.80 -15.18 2.62
C THR A 96 -0.87 -13.84 3.34
N THR A 97 -0.78 -13.85 4.66
CA THR A 97 -0.54 -12.64 5.44
C THR A 97 0.95 -12.25 5.38
N TYR A 98 1.26 -11.00 5.74
CA TYR A 98 2.63 -10.52 5.67
C TYR A 98 3.57 -11.23 6.65
N ASP A 99 3.13 -11.45 7.89
CA ASP A 99 3.92 -12.15 8.90
C ASP A 99 4.17 -13.61 8.51
N GLU A 100 3.16 -14.33 8.04
CA GLU A 100 3.32 -15.71 7.54
C GLU A 100 4.27 -15.78 6.34
N TYR A 101 4.26 -14.75 5.49
CA TYR A 101 5.18 -14.64 4.37
C TYR A 101 6.62 -14.47 4.83
N LEU A 102 6.87 -13.61 5.83
CA LEU A 102 8.21 -13.38 6.39
C LEU A 102 8.76 -14.61 7.11
N ASP A 103 7.89 -15.34 7.83
CA ASP A 103 8.25 -16.53 8.59
C ASP A 103 8.42 -17.79 7.73
N SER A 104 8.05 -17.73 6.46
CA SER A 104 8.15 -18.88 5.56
C SER A 104 9.60 -19.24 5.25
N ASP A 105 10.04 -20.44 5.66
CA ASP A 105 11.37 -20.98 5.37
C ASP A 105 11.68 -21.06 3.87
N GLU A 106 10.67 -21.33 3.05
CA GLU A 106 10.83 -21.37 1.59
C GLU A 106 11.21 -20.00 1.03
N MET A 107 10.57 -18.94 1.54
CA MET A 107 10.86 -17.58 1.13
C MET A 107 12.21 -17.09 1.63
N ALA A 108 12.56 -17.44 2.88
CA ALA A 108 13.86 -17.15 3.45
C ALA A 108 15.00 -17.79 2.63
N ARG A 109 14.86 -19.05 2.22
CA ARG A 109 15.84 -19.74 1.35
C ARG A 109 15.95 -19.09 -0.03
N LYS A 110 14.86 -18.73 -0.64
CA LYS A 110 14.87 -18.03 -1.95
C LYS A 110 15.63 -16.71 -1.86
N ARG A 111 15.39 -15.89 -0.82
CA ARG A 111 16.10 -14.63 -0.59
C ARG A 111 17.62 -14.86 -0.41
N GLN A 112 18.03 -15.87 0.36
CA GLN A 112 19.43 -16.20 0.60
C GLN A 112 20.17 -16.60 -0.69
N VAL A 113 19.56 -17.42 -1.54
CA VAL A 113 20.16 -17.83 -2.81
C VAL A 113 20.44 -16.62 -3.71
N TYR A 114 19.57 -15.61 -3.70
CA TYR A 114 19.75 -14.41 -4.51
C TYR A 114 20.77 -13.42 -3.93
N SER A 115 20.88 -13.31 -2.61
CA SER A 115 21.93 -12.48 -1.98
C SER A 115 23.33 -13.02 -2.23
N MET A 116 23.51 -14.33 -2.29
CA MET A 116 24.81 -14.95 -2.61
C MET A 116 25.22 -14.73 -4.07
N SER A 117 24.28 -14.64 -5.01
CA SER A 117 24.61 -14.40 -6.43
C SER A 117 25.06 -12.96 -6.72
N GLU A 118 24.69 -12.00 -5.88
CA GLU A 118 25.14 -10.60 -6.02
C GLU A 118 26.56 -10.37 -5.52
N ASP A 119 27.03 -11.15 -4.54
CA ASP A 119 28.38 -11.05 -4.00
C ASP A 119 29.42 -11.67 -4.96
N ASP A 120 29.05 -12.71 -5.71
CA ASP A 120 29.93 -13.35 -6.70
C ASP A 120 30.14 -12.51 -7.98
N GLU A 121 29.22 -11.59 -8.32
CA GLU A 121 29.40 -10.68 -9.46
C GLU A 121 30.23 -9.43 -9.15
N LYS A 122 30.45 -9.11 -7.88
CA LYS A 122 31.26 -7.94 -7.48
C LYS A 122 32.76 -8.23 -7.36
N ASP A 123 33.15 -9.50 -7.34
CA ASP A 123 34.56 -9.92 -7.23
C ASP A 123 35.21 -10.34 -8.59
N ASN A 124 34.55 -10.08 -9.70
CA ASN A 124 35.07 -10.25 -11.05
C ASN A 124 35.14 -8.90 -11.78
#